data_1734ec084200be9189c3ff0ed2f3c315
#
_entry.id   1734ec084200be9189c3ff0ed2f3c315
#
_cell.length_a   1.000
_cell.length_b   1.000
_cell.length_c   1.000
_cell.angle_alpha   90.00
_cell.angle_beta   90.00
_cell.angle_gamma   90.00
#
_symmetry.space_group_name_H-M   'P 1'
#
loop_
_entity.id
_entity.type
_entity.pdbx_description
1 polymer ?
#
loop_
_entity_poly.entity_id
_entity_poly.type
_entity_poly.pdbx_seq_one_letter_code
_entity_poly.pdbx_strand_id
1 'polypeptide(L)' 'MSKNFYITYFAKKHKKFITRKGQFDKPDGTPSEKGAYVSKQGEPVLNYWDLDADGWRNATGQVRIKWS' A
#
# COMPACT_ATOMS: atom_id res chain seq x y z
N MET A 1 -6.51 12.54 11.27
CA MET A 1 -5.21 11.90 11.00
C MET A 1 -5.42 10.47 10.55
N SER A 2 -4.64 10.06 9.56
CA SER A 2 -4.70 8.67 9.09
C SER A 2 -4.09 7.73 10.10
N LYS A 3 -4.71 6.57 10.28
CA LYS A 3 -4.13 5.52 11.10
C LYS A 3 -3.02 4.80 10.33
N ASN A 4 -1.99 4.43 11.05
CA ASN A 4 -0.94 3.61 10.49
C ASN A 4 -1.38 2.15 10.48
N PHE A 5 -0.86 1.40 9.51
CA PHE A 5 -1.11 -0.03 9.42
C PHE A 5 0.13 -0.74 8.94
N TYR A 6 0.13 -2.06 9.13
CA TYR A 6 1.09 -2.94 8.50
C TYR A 6 0.41 -3.61 7.32
N ILE A 7 1.02 -3.52 6.14
CA ILE A 7 0.49 -4.13 4.94
C ILE A 7 1.42 -5.23 4.48
N THR A 8 0.86 -6.41 4.27
CA THR A 8 1.61 -7.58 3.79
C THR A 8 1.08 -7.96 2.42
N TYR A 9 1.98 -8.06 1.46
CA TYR A 9 1.63 -8.44 0.09
C TYR A 9 2.82 -9.13 -0.59
N PHE A 10 2.53 -9.81 -1.70
CA PHE A 10 3.57 -10.48 -2.47
C PHE A 10 4.29 -9.47 -3.36
N ALA A 11 5.58 -9.28 -3.09
CA ALA A 11 6.41 -8.38 -3.90
C ALA A 11 6.99 -9.17 -5.07
N LYS A 12 6.43 -8.95 -6.27
CA LYS A 12 6.85 -9.68 -7.48
C LYS A 12 8.33 -9.49 -7.78
N LYS A 13 8.85 -8.30 -7.50
CA LYS A 13 10.26 -7.98 -7.72
C LYS A 13 11.18 -8.82 -6.85
N HIS A 14 10.77 -9.10 -5.63
CA HIS A 14 11.57 -9.87 -4.67
C HIS A 14 11.13 -11.33 -4.59
N LYS A 15 10.02 -11.68 -5.24
CA LYS A 15 9.43 -13.03 -5.26
C LYS A 15 9.18 -13.59 -3.88
N LYS A 16 8.70 -12.72 -2.96
CA LYS A 16 8.37 -13.12 -1.59
C LYS A 16 7.34 -12.16 -1.01
N PHE A 17 6.68 -12.58 0.06
CA PHE A 17 5.81 -11.69 0.83
C PHE A 17 6.66 -10.73 1.65
N ILE A 18 6.25 -9.47 1.64
CA ILE A 18 6.88 -8.43 2.45
C ILE A 18 5.83 -7.74 3.30
N THR A 19 6.26 -7.19 4.42
CA THR A 19 5.41 -6.39 5.30
C THR A 19 5.99 -5.00 5.40
N ARG A 20 5.13 -4.00 5.12
CA ARG A 20 5.52 -2.60 5.17
C ARG A 20 4.61 -1.83 6.11
N LYS A 21 5.14 -0.77 6.68
CA LYS A 21 4.36 0.15 7.49
C LYS A 21 3.88 1.28 6.61
N GLY A 22 2.57 1.53 6.61
CA GLY A 22 2.00 2.53 5.72
C GLY A 22 0.78 3.20 6.28
N GLN A 23 0.23 4.08 5.48
CA GLN A 23 -1.05 4.74 5.74
C GLN A 23 -1.69 5.12 4.40
N PHE A 24 -3.00 5.38 4.41
CA PHE A 24 -3.70 5.68 3.16
C PHE A 24 -3.41 7.07 2.63
N ASP A 25 -3.11 8.01 3.53
CA ASP A 25 -2.80 9.39 3.15
C ASP A 25 -1.34 9.71 3.42
N LYS A 26 -0.84 10.78 2.81
CA LYS A 26 0.48 11.30 3.18
C LYS A 26 0.47 11.78 4.63
N PRO A 27 1.66 11.86 5.28
CA PRO A 27 1.73 12.38 6.65
C PRO A 27 1.16 13.79 6.83
N ASP A 28 1.14 14.59 5.78
CA ASP A 28 0.55 15.93 5.79
C ASP A 28 -0.98 15.93 5.59
N GLY A 29 -1.58 14.75 5.43
CA GLY A 29 -3.02 14.61 5.23
C GLY A 29 -3.46 14.59 3.78
N THR A 30 -2.55 14.73 2.83
CA THR A 30 -2.90 14.69 1.40
C THR A 30 -3.35 13.29 1.01
N PRO A 31 -4.57 13.12 0.48
CA PRO A 31 -5.07 11.79 0.14
C PRO A 31 -4.43 11.22 -1.12
N SER A 32 -4.48 9.90 -1.25
CA SER A 32 -4.04 9.22 -2.46
C SER A 32 -4.97 9.58 -3.62
N GLU A 33 -4.41 9.94 -4.76
CA GLU A 33 -5.17 10.21 -5.96
C GLU A 33 -5.75 8.93 -6.57
N LYS A 34 -5.04 7.82 -6.41
CA LYS A 34 -5.43 6.55 -7.02
C LYS A 34 -6.25 5.66 -6.10
N GLY A 35 -5.96 5.66 -4.81
CA GLY A 35 -6.64 4.80 -3.84
C GLY A 35 -6.53 3.32 -4.21
N ALA A 36 -7.65 2.61 -4.12
CA ALA A 36 -7.74 1.22 -4.55
C ALA A 36 -8.33 1.17 -5.94
N TYR A 37 -7.72 0.42 -6.85
CA TYR A 37 -8.18 0.32 -8.23
C TYR A 37 -7.83 -1.05 -8.82
N VAL A 38 -8.35 -1.31 -10.02
CA VAL A 38 -8.05 -2.55 -10.75
C VAL A 38 -7.14 -2.21 -11.93
N SER A 39 -6.04 -2.95 -12.05
CA SER A 39 -5.07 -2.74 -13.12
C SER A 39 -5.64 -3.21 -14.47
N LYS A 40 -4.90 -2.91 -15.56
CA LYS A 40 -5.28 -3.34 -16.90
C LYS A 40 -5.35 -4.86 -17.03
N GLN A 41 -4.57 -5.57 -16.23
CA GLN A 41 -4.56 -7.02 -16.18
C GLN A 41 -5.67 -7.61 -15.30
N GLY A 42 -6.51 -6.77 -14.72
CA GLY A 42 -7.59 -7.22 -13.84
C GLY A 42 -7.17 -7.51 -12.42
N GLU A 43 -5.98 -7.12 -12.01
CA GLU A 43 -5.50 -7.33 -10.65
C GLU A 43 -5.88 -6.15 -9.74
N PRO A 44 -6.32 -6.43 -8.51
CA PRO A 44 -6.56 -5.35 -7.55
C PRO A 44 -5.24 -4.70 -7.14
N VAL A 45 -5.25 -3.38 -7.04
CA VAL A 45 -4.07 -2.60 -6.66
C VAL A 45 -4.47 -1.62 -5.55
N LEU A 46 -3.67 -1.55 -4.50
CA LEU A 46 -3.83 -0.57 -3.44
C LEU A 46 -2.67 0.39 -3.47
N ASN A 47 -2.95 1.68 -3.68
CA ASN A 47 -1.95 2.73 -3.58
C ASN A 47 -1.93 3.22 -2.14
N TYR A 48 -0.75 3.22 -1.52
CA TYR A 48 -0.60 3.62 -0.12
C TYR A 48 0.70 4.41 0.06
N TRP A 49 0.76 5.18 1.14
CA TRP A 49 1.99 5.89 1.50
C TRP A 49 2.85 4.97 2.37
N ASP A 50 4.04 4.66 1.88
CA ASP A 50 5.00 3.82 2.61
C ASP A 50 5.82 4.72 3.53
N LEU A 51 5.67 4.52 4.84
CA LEU A 51 6.31 5.37 5.83
C LEU A 51 7.83 5.18 5.86
N ASP A 52 8.32 3.99 5.57
CA ASP A 52 9.76 3.72 5.56
C ASP A 52 10.41 4.23 4.28
N ALA A 53 9.72 4.12 3.16
CA ALA A 53 10.24 4.59 1.88
C ALA A 53 9.97 6.08 1.65
N ASP A 54 9.11 6.70 2.46
CA ASP A 54 8.71 8.10 2.34
C ASP A 54 8.18 8.40 0.93
N GLY A 55 7.28 7.58 0.45
CA GLY A 55 6.72 7.74 -0.88
C GLY A 55 5.51 6.85 -1.13
N TRP A 56 4.82 7.11 -2.24
CA TRP A 56 3.68 6.30 -2.67
C TRP A 56 4.15 4.97 -3.24
N ARG A 57 3.45 3.91 -2.88
CA ARG A 57 3.70 2.56 -3.40
C ARG A 57 2.40 1.87 -3.75
N ASN A 58 2.50 0.88 -4.63
CA ASN A 58 1.36 0.06 -5.05
C ASN A 58 1.55 -1.37 -4.55
N ALA A 59 0.51 -1.90 -3.88
CA ALA A 59 0.45 -3.30 -3.50
C ALA A 59 -0.55 -3.99 -4.43
N THR A 60 -0.10 -4.98 -5.18
CA THR A 60 -0.90 -5.64 -6.20
C THR A 60 -1.28 -7.05 -5.75
N GLY A 61 -2.51 -7.46 -6.06
CA GLY A 61 -3.02 -8.77 -5.71
C GLY A 61 -3.63 -8.79 -4.32
N GLN A 62 -3.52 -9.93 -3.65
CA GLN A 62 -4.04 -10.05 -2.28
C GLN A 62 -3.16 -9.30 -1.31
N VAL A 63 -3.77 -8.45 -0.52
CA VAL A 63 -3.06 -7.71 0.53
C VAL A 63 -3.74 -7.99 1.86
N ARG A 64 -2.93 -8.01 2.92
CA ARG A 64 -3.43 -8.11 4.29
C ARG A 64 -3.04 -6.83 5.02
N ILE A 65 -4.01 -6.25 5.71
CA ILE A 65 -3.78 -5.04 6.48
C ILE A 65 -4.04 -5.34 7.93
N LYS A 66 -3.07 -5.00 8.77
CA LYS A 66 -3.19 -5.08 10.21
C LYS A 66 -3.04 -3.68 10.78
N TRP A 67 -4.09 -3.19 11.40
CA TRP A 67 -4.07 -1.85 12.01
C TRP A 67 -3.20 -1.85 13.26
N SER A 68 -2.41 -0.82 13.39
CA SER A 68 -1.55 -0.66 14.57
C SER A 68 -2.25 0.09 15.69
#